data_bc6f3a6e88b0a0ae64975d96528ce72a
#
_entry.id   bc6f3a6e88b0a0ae64975d96528ce72a
#
_cell.length_a   1.000
_cell.length_b   1.000
_cell.length_c   1.000
_cell.angle_alpha   90.00
_cell.angle_beta   90.00
_cell.angle_gamma   90.00
#
_symmetry.space_group_name_H-M   'P 1'
#
loop_
_entity.id
_entity.type
_entity.pdbx_description
1 polymer ?
#
loop_
_entity_poly.entity_id
_entity_poly.type
_entity_poly.pdbx_seq_one_letter_code
_entity_poly.pdbx_strand_id
1 'polypeptide(L)'
;MDYNKMLSVHKKANADATIAVIEVPWDEAPRFGIMNTSDDMQIVEFEEKPKEPKSNLASMGVYCFSWDVLKKYLTEDENDPESENDFGKNIIPAMLNDGLKLMAHRFDGYWKDVGTIQSLWEANMELLDDQPGCDLDDDTWKIFSRNPVKPPQYVGENGSLKNSYTTE
;
A
#
# COMPACT_ATOMS: atom_id res chain seq x y z
N MET A 1 -1.28 0.45 -9.27
CA MET A 1 -1.31 -1.04 -9.13
C MET A 1 -2.49 -1.62 -9.89
N ASP A 2 -2.29 -2.73 -10.58
CA ASP A 2 -3.37 -3.50 -11.20
C ASP A 2 -4.01 -4.45 -10.19
N TYR A 3 -5.14 -4.07 -9.64
CA TYR A 3 -5.87 -4.88 -8.66
C TYR A 3 -6.40 -6.21 -9.24
N ASN A 4 -6.57 -6.33 -10.57
CA ASN A 4 -6.99 -7.59 -11.18
C ASN A 4 -5.91 -8.68 -11.03
N LYS A 5 -4.63 -8.31 -11.06
CA LYS A 5 -3.53 -9.24 -10.82
C LYS A 5 -3.58 -9.76 -9.38
N MET A 6 -3.76 -8.87 -8.42
CA MET A 6 -3.90 -9.23 -7.00
C MET A 6 -5.13 -10.12 -6.77
N LEU A 7 -6.29 -9.75 -7.32
CA LEU A 7 -7.51 -10.55 -7.25
C LEU A 7 -7.34 -11.93 -7.89
N SER A 8 -6.57 -12.03 -8.96
CA SER A 8 -6.26 -13.32 -9.61
C SER A 8 -5.42 -14.22 -8.71
N VAL A 9 -4.45 -13.67 -7.98
CA VAL A 9 -3.67 -14.40 -6.96
C VAL A 9 -4.60 -14.89 -5.85
N HIS A 10 -5.44 -14.01 -5.31
CA HIS A 10 -6.40 -14.32 -4.26
C HIS A 10 -7.32 -15.51 -4.64
N LYS A 11 -7.93 -15.43 -5.83
CA LYS A 11 -8.82 -16.50 -6.33
C LYS A 11 -8.10 -17.80 -6.62
N LYS A 12 -6.92 -17.75 -7.28
CA LYS A 12 -6.15 -18.96 -7.60
C LYS A 12 -5.66 -19.70 -6.37
N ALA A 13 -5.28 -18.95 -5.35
CA ALA A 13 -4.84 -19.53 -4.08
C ALA A 13 -6.01 -19.98 -3.20
N ASN A 14 -7.25 -19.62 -3.54
CA ASN A 14 -8.41 -19.75 -2.65
C ASN A 14 -8.09 -19.17 -1.26
N ALA A 15 -7.56 -17.95 -1.25
CA ALA A 15 -7.12 -17.26 -0.04
C ALA A 15 -8.28 -16.63 0.71
N ASP A 16 -8.16 -16.53 2.02
CA ASP A 16 -9.07 -15.76 2.87
C ASP A 16 -8.76 -14.26 2.81
N ALA A 17 -7.45 -13.95 2.75
CA ALA A 17 -6.95 -12.61 2.50
C ALA A 17 -5.71 -12.64 1.59
N THR A 18 -5.51 -11.56 0.84
CA THR A 18 -4.28 -11.30 0.08
C THR A 18 -3.81 -9.90 0.38
N ILE A 19 -2.54 -9.75 0.69
CA ILE A 19 -1.92 -8.48 1.09
C ILE A 19 -0.89 -8.09 0.04
N ALA A 20 -0.99 -6.88 -0.50
CA ALA A 20 0.05 -6.37 -1.37
C ALA A 20 1.30 -6.05 -0.56
N VAL A 21 2.44 -6.53 -1.02
CA VAL A 21 3.75 -6.32 -0.39
C VAL A 21 4.75 -5.79 -1.40
N ILE A 22 5.73 -5.04 -0.90
CA ILE A 22 6.85 -4.53 -1.67
C ILE A 22 8.15 -4.78 -0.90
N GLU A 23 9.25 -5.03 -1.59
CA GLU A 23 10.56 -5.05 -0.96
C GLU A 23 11.02 -3.62 -0.68
N VAL A 24 11.39 -3.37 0.57
CA VAL A 24 11.97 -2.10 1.01
C VAL A 24 13.43 -2.30 1.43
N PRO A 25 14.26 -1.24 1.46
CA PRO A 25 15.57 -1.30 2.09
C PRO A 25 15.47 -1.82 3.52
N TRP A 26 16.45 -2.64 3.94
CA TRP A 26 16.43 -3.27 5.27
C TRP A 26 16.42 -2.28 6.42
N ASP A 27 17.05 -1.13 6.26
CA ASP A 27 17.08 -0.03 7.22
C ASP A 27 15.73 0.70 7.34
N GLU A 28 14.88 0.61 6.33
CA GLU A 28 13.52 1.16 6.37
C GLU A 28 12.48 0.15 6.87
N ALA A 29 12.76 -1.15 6.78
CA ALA A 29 11.80 -2.21 7.15
C ALA A 29 11.20 -2.03 8.56
N PRO A 30 11.91 -1.55 9.60
CA PRO A 30 11.32 -1.32 10.92
C PRO A 30 10.19 -0.27 10.97
N ARG A 31 9.96 0.46 9.89
CA ARG A 31 8.88 1.46 9.81
C ARG A 31 7.54 0.88 9.38
N PHE A 32 7.53 -0.34 8.86
CA PHE A 32 6.39 -0.98 8.21
C PHE A 32 5.95 -2.25 8.93
N GLY A 33 4.74 -2.68 8.63
CA GLY A 33 4.33 -4.06 8.91
C GLY A 33 5.05 -5.00 7.95
N ILE A 34 5.77 -5.97 8.48
CA ILE A 34 6.63 -6.90 7.72
C ILE A 34 5.98 -8.27 7.62
N MET A 35 5.98 -8.81 6.40
CA MET A 35 5.46 -10.14 6.11
C MET A 35 6.60 -11.15 5.99
N ASN A 36 6.49 -12.25 6.73
CA ASN A 36 7.30 -13.44 6.54
C ASN A 36 6.48 -14.46 5.76
N THR A 37 7.02 -14.92 4.64
CA THR A 37 6.30 -15.82 3.71
C THR A 37 7.04 -17.13 3.53
N SER A 38 6.29 -18.16 3.16
CA SER A 38 6.82 -19.39 2.57
C SER A 38 7.22 -19.17 1.11
N ASP A 39 7.82 -20.18 0.48
CA ASP A 39 8.28 -20.13 -0.92
C ASP A 39 7.13 -19.88 -1.91
N ASP A 40 5.91 -20.29 -1.58
CA ASP A 40 4.69 -20.08 -2.38
C ASP A 40 3.95 -18.76 -2.05
N MET A 41 4.62 -17.86 -1.33
CA MET A 41 4.11 -16.55 -0.93
C MET A 41 2.92 -16.61 0.05
N GLN A 42 2.69 -17.74 0.73
CA GLN A 42 1.76 -17.75 1.85
C GLN A 42 2.39 -17.02 3.04
N ILE A 43 1.64 -16.12 3.65
CA ILE A 43 2.07 -15.38 4.84
C ILE A 43 2.01 -16.34 6.03
N VAL A 44 3.15 -16.52 6.68
CA VAL A 44 3.29 -17.38 7.87
C VAL A 44 3.43 -16.58 9.15
N GLU A 45 3.87 -15.34 9.06
CA GLU A 45 4.02 -14.44 10.18
C GLU A 45 3.88 -12.98 9.73
N PHE A 46 3.32 -12.16 10.58
CA PHE A 46 3.25 -10.70 10.42
C PHE A 46 3.85 -10.03 11.65
N GLU A 47 4.70 -9.05 11.43
CA GLU A 47 5.37 -8.27 12.48
C GLU A 47 5.10 -6.78 12.25
N GLU A 48 4.36 -6.14 13.16
CA GLU A 48 4.10 -4.70 13.07
C GLU A 48 5.29 -3.92 13.59
N LYS A 49 5.97 -3.20 12.71
CA LYS A 49 7.12 -2.34 12.98
C LYS A 49 8.20 -2.99 13.86
N PRO A 50 8.72 -4.16 13.45
CA PRO A 50 9.70 -4.90 14.24
C PRO A 50 11.03 -4.14 14.34
N LYS A 51 11.69 -4.20 15.49
CA LYS A 51 13.03 -3.60 15.66
C LYS A 51 14.09 -4.34 14.86
N GLU A 52 13.94 -5.64 14.74
CA GLU A 52 14.82 -6.55 14.01
C GLU A 52 13.98 -7.39 13.06
N PRO A 53 13.67 -6.87 11.85
CA PRO A 53 12.81 -7.55 10.91
C PRO A 53 13.47 -8.82 10.35
N LYS A 54 12.71 -9.90 10.25
CA LYS A 54 13.15 -11.17 9.64
C LYS A 54 13.07 -11.16 8.11
N SER A 55 12.32 -10.22 7.54
CA SER A 55 12.10 -10.03 6.12
C SER A 55 12.09 -8.52 5.82
N ASN A 56 12.21 -8.16 4.55
CA ASN A 56 12.03 -6.80 4.07
C ASN A 56 10.80 -6.65 3.16
N LEU A 57 9.87 -7.61 3.21
CA LEU A 57 8.58 -7.52 2.52
C LEU A 57 7.62 -6.67 3.36
N ALA A 58 7.52 -5.40 3.01
CA ALA A 58 6.65 -4.45 3.68
C ALA A 58 5.21 -4.53 3.17
N SER A 59 4.25 -4.46 4.07
CA SER A 59 2.83 -4.27 3.74
C SER A 59 2.62 -2.90 3.10
N MET A 60 1.94 -2.89 1.96
CA MET A 60 1.55 -1.64 1.30
C MET A 60 0.24 -1.06 1.83
N GLY A 61 -0.42 -1.72 2.80
CA GLY A 61 -1.75 -1.33 3.28
C GLY A 61 -2.86 -1.54 2.25
N VAL A 62 -2.64 -2.40 1.26
CA VAL A 62 -3.62 -2.74 0.22
C VAL A 62 -4.00 -4.20 0.35
N TYR A 63 -5.29 -4.46 0.52
CA TYR A 63 -5.81 -5.77 0.88
C TYR A 63 -6.91 -6.23 -0.08
N CYS A 64 -6.98 -7.55 -0.28
CA CYS A 64 -8.11 -8.23 -0.91
C CYS A 64 -8.60 -9.29 0.07
N PHE A 65 -9.87 -9.26 0.45
CA PHE A 65 -10.47 -10.20 1.40
C PHE A 65 -11.65 -10.93 0.77
N SER A 66 -11.87 -12.17 1.20
CA SER A 66 -13.16 -12.82 1.07
C SER A 66 -14.15 -12.12 2.01
N TRP A 67 -15.29 -11.64 1.46
CA TRP A 67 -16.21 -10.75 2.19
C TRP A 67 -16.71 -11.33 3.51
N ASP A 68 -17.13 -12.60 3.50
CA ASP A 68 -17.67 -13.23 4.70
C ASP A 68 -16.63 -13.33 5.82
N VAL A 69 -15.37 -13.58 5.45
CA VAL A 69 -14.23 -13.63 6.37
C VAL A 69 -13.99 -12.23 6.95
N LEU A 70 -13.85 -11.21 6.09
CA LEU A 70 -13.62 -9.84 6.54
C LEU A 70 -14.71 -9.36 7.48
N LYS A 71 -15.99 -9.59 7.12
CA LYS A 71 -17.14 -9.20 7.92
C LYS A 71 -17.09 -9.83 9.33
N LYS A 72 -16.75 -11.12 9.42
CA LYS A 72 -16.61 -11.81 10.71
C LYS A 72 -15.59 -11.11 11.59
N TYR A 73 -14.35 -10.97 11.10
CA TYR A 73 -13.26 -10.41 11.90
C TYR A 73 -13.47 -8.95 12.28
N LEU A 74 -14.02 -8.11 11.39
CA LEU A 74 -14.34 -6.72 11.73
C LEU A 74 -15.44 -6.63 12.80
N THR A 75 -16.44 -7.52 12.75
CA THR A 75 -17.51 -7.53 13.77
C THR A 75 -17.00 -8.01 15.13
N GLU A 76 -16.12 -9.02 15.14
CA GLU A 76 -15.49 -9.52 16.36
C GLU A 76 -14.57 -8.45 16.97
N ASP A 77 -13.75 -7.80 16.16
CA ASP A 77 -12.82 -6.75 16.56
C ASP A 77 -13.54 -5.49 17.12
N GLU A 78 -14.65 -5.09 16.50
CA GLU A 78 -15.48 -3.96 16.97
C GLU A 78 -16.04 -4.21 18.38
N ASN A 79 -16.30 -5.46 18.73
CA ASN A 79 -16.83 -5.85 20.04
C ASN A 79 -15.74 -6.15 21.09
N ASP A 80 -14.47 -6.12 20.72
CA ASP A 80 -13.34 -6.30 21.62
C ASP A 80 -12.89 -4.94 22.21
N PRO A 81 -13.12 -4.68 23.51
CA PRO A 81 -12.75 -3.42 24.13
C PRO A 81 -11.22 -3.20 24.22
N GLU A 82 -10.41 -4.26 24.07
CA GLU A 82 -8.96 -4.18 24.08
C GLU A 82 -8.37 -3.97 22.69
N SER A 83 -9.20 -4.03 21.63
CA SER A 83 -8.74 -3.82 20.25
C SER A 83 -8.41 -2.35 19.97
N GLU A 84 -7.36 -2.13 19.19
CA GLU A 84 -7.02 -0.81 18.65
C GLU A 84 -7.73 -0.53 17.31
N ASN A 85 -8.56 -1.45 16.82
CA ASN A 85 -9.24 -1.41 15.52
C ASN A 85 -8.26 -1.22 14.35
N ASP A 86 -7.16 -1.95 14.39
CA ASP A 86 -6.05 -1.86 13.44
C ASP A 86 -5.85 -3.17 12.69
N PHE A 87 -5.72 -3.11 11.36
CA PHE A 87 -5.52 -4.32 10.56
C PHE A 87 -4.23 -5.06 10.90
N GLY A 88 -3.14 -4.32 11.13
CA GLY A 88 -1.84 -4.91 11.42
C GLY A 88 -1.73 -5.45 12.83
N LYS A 89 -2.35 -4.77 13.81
CA LYS A 89 -2.25 -5.16 15.22
C LYS A 89 -3.29 -6.20 15.64
N ASN A 90 -4.48 -6.15 15.05
CA ASN A 90 -5.63 -6.94 15.49
C ASN A 90 -6.08 -7.95 14.42
N ILE A 91 -6.54 -7.49 13.26
CA ILE A 91 -7.23 -8.33 12.27
C ILE A 91 -6.30 -9.38 11.64
N ILE A 92 -5.15 -8.97 11.10
CA ILE A 92 -4.21 -9.88 10.41
C ILE A 92 -3.63 -10.91 11.38
N PRO A 93 -3.15 -10.53 12.59
CA PRO A 93 -2.71 -11.52 13.57
C PRO A 93 -3.81 -12.49 14.01
N ALA A 94 -5.05 -12.02 14.21
CA ALA A 94 -6.17 -12.91 14.55
C ALA A 94 -6.44 -13.94 13.45
N MET A 95 -6.48 -13.50 12.18
CA MET A 95 -6.65 -14.39 11.03
C MET A 95 -5.53 -15.44 10.93
N LEU A 96 -4.27 -15.03 11.16
CA LEU A 96 -3.12 -15.95 11.15
C LEU A 96 -3.20 -16.97 12.29
N ASN A 97 -3.56 -16.52 13.51
CA ASN A 97 -3.71 -17.39 14.68
C ASN A 97 -4.83 -18.42 14.50
N ASP A 98 -5.89 -18.07 13.80
CA ASP A 98 -7.00 -18.96 13.46
C ASP A 98 -6.66 -19.89 12.29
N GLY A 99 -5.45 -19.79 11.73
CA GLY A 99 -4.98 -20.65 10.65
C GLY A 99 -5.58 -20.34 9.27
N LEU A 100 -6.10 -19.12 9.07
CA LEU A 100 -6.60 -18.72 7.76
C LEU A 100 -5.48 -18.62 6.74
N LYS A 101 -5.83 -18.79 5.47
CA LYS A 101 -4.88 -18.71 4.37
C LYS A 101 -4.70 -17.28 3.88
N LEU A 102 -3.60 -16.66 4.28
CA LEU A 102 -3.20 -15.33 3.86
C LEU A 102 -2.07 -15.43 2.82
N MET A 103 -2.21 -14.71 1.71
CA MET A 103 -1.23 -14.68 0.62
C MET A 103 -0.60 -13.30 0.50
N ALA A 104 0.68 -13.26 0.20
CA ALA A 104 1.35 -12.02 -0.21
C ALA A 104 1.30 -11.88 -1.73
N HIS A 105 0.90 -10.70 -2.21
CA HIS A 105 1.00 -10.32 -3.61
C HIS A 105 2.15 -9.32 -3.77
N ARG A 106 3.29 -9.80 -4.28
CA ARG A 106 4.45 -8.94 -4.53
C ARG A 106 4.14 -7.95 -5.63
N PHE A 107 4.22 -6.68 -5.30
CA PHE A 107 4.09 -5.58 -6.23
C PHE A 107 5.48 -5.19 -6.75
N ASP A 108 5.58 -5.02 -8.06
CA ASP A 108 6.75 -4.49 -8.73
C ASP A 108 6.34 -3.21 -9.44
N GLY A 109 6.85 -2.07 -8.99
CA GLY A 109 6.51 -0.75 -9.52
C GLY A 109 6.71 0.36 -8.49
N TYR A 110 6.37 1.57 -8.88
CA TYR A 110 6.48 2.72 -7.99
C TYR A 110 5.46 2.66 -6.85
N TRP A 111 5.96 2.80 -5.65
CA TRP A 111 5.17 2.97 -4.43
C TRP A 111 5.93 3.86 -3.45
N LYS A 112 5.24 4.81 -2.85
CA LYS A 112 5.80 5.71 -1.84
C LYS A 112 4.84 5.83 -0.67
N ASP A 113 5.33 5.58 0.54
CA ASP A 113 4.63 5.94 1.77
C ASP A 113 4.85 7.43 2.07
N VAL A 114 3.76 8.20 2.07
CA VAL A 114 3.78 9.65 2.31
C VAL A 114 3.37 10.02 3.74
N GLY A 115 3.69 9.16 4.68
CA GLY A 115 3.35 9.33 6.10
C GLY A 115 4.07 10.48 6.82
N THR A 116 5.02 11.17 6.17
CA THR A 116 5.72 12.34 6.72
C THR A 116 5.71 13.50 5.72
N ILE A 117 5.85 14.74 6.22
CA ILE A 117 5.97 15.94 5.35
C ILE A 117 7.15 15.79 4.39
N GLN A 118 8.26 15.23 4.87
CA GLN A 118 9.45 15.01 4.06
C GLN A 118 9.16 14.03 2.91
N SER A 119 8.56 12.88 3.19
CA SER A 119 8.25 11.88 2.14
C SER A 119 7.20 12.39 1.15
N LEU A 120 6.24 13.22 1.59
CA LEU A 120 5.30 13.89 0.71
C LEU A 120 6.01 14.85 -0.24
N TRP A 121 6.94 15.66 0.27
CA TRP A 121 7.75 16.57 -0.54
C TRP A 121 8.60 15.80 -1.56
N GLU A 122 9.30 14.76 -1.11
CA GLU A 122 10.12 13.90 -1.98
C GLU A 122 9.28 13.27 -3.09
N ALA A 123 8.11 12.71 -2.78
CA ALA A 123 7.22 12.12 -3.76
C ALA A 123 6.77 13.14 -4.84
N ASN A 124 6.55 14.40 -4.47
CA ASN A 124 6.26 15.46 -5.43
C ASN A 124 7.48 15.83 -6.27
N MET A 125 8.67 15.87 -5.67
CA MET A 125 9.90 16.20 -6.40
C MET A 125 10.30 15.10 -7.38
N GLU A 126 10.08 13.82 -7.05
CA GLU A 126 10.34 12.67 -7.93
C GLU A 126 9.52 12.75 -9.25
N LEU A 127 8.37 13.42 -9.25
CA LEU A 127 7.59 13.67 -10.47
C LEU A 127 8.23 14.68 -11.43
N LEU A 128 9.24 15.43 -10.98
CA LEU A 128 9.99 16.39 -11.79
C LEU A 128 11.23 15.78 -12.45
N ASP A 129 11.53 14.52 -12.16
CA ASP A 129 12.65 13.81 -12.77
C ASP A 129 12.37 13.56 -14.26
N ASP A 130 13.43 13.47 -15.06
CA ASP A 130 13.33 13.17 -16.49
C ASP A 130 12.65 11.82 -16.79
N GLN A 131 12.73 10.90 -15.84
CA GLN A 131 12.07 9.59 -15.87
C GLN A 131 11.42 9.33 -14.52
N PRO A 132 10.25 9.91 -14.26
CA PRO A 132 9.55 9.70 -13.00
C PRO A 132 9.16 8.24 -12.84
N GLY A 133 9.26 7.73 -11.63
CA GLY A 133 8.86 6.35 -11.30
C GLY A 133 7.36 6.08 -11.51
N CYS A 134 6.55 7.12 -11.60
CA CYS A 134 5.12 7.09 -11.88
C CYS A 134 4.81 7.99 -13.06
N ASP A 135 4.35 7.40 -14.16
CA ASP A 135 3.84 8.15 -15.32
C ASP A 135 2.37 8.52 -15.07
N LEU A 136 2.10 9.82 -14.94
CA LEU A 136 0.74 10.34 -14.74
C LEU A 136 -0.02 10.50 -16.05
N ASP A 137 0.68 10.50 -17.18
CA ASP A 137 0.12 10.74 -18.52
C ASP A 137 0.01 9.44 -19.35
N ASP A 138 0.15 8.28 -18.72
CA ASP A 138 0.02 6.98 -19.42
C ASP A 138 -1.39 6.79 -19.98
N ASP A 139 -1.53 6.96 -21.29
CA ASP A 139 -2.79 6.77 -22.01
C ASP A 139 -3.29 5.31 -21.98
N THR A 140 -2.41 4.35 -21.72
CA THR A 140 -2.77 2.93 -21.62
C THR A 140 -3.32 2.55 -20.26
N TRP A 141 -3.01 3.35 -19.24
CA TRP A 141 -3.44 3.16 -17.86
C TRP A 141 -3.90 4.48 -17.24
N LYS A 142 -5.06 4.97 -17.68
CA LYS A 142 -5.59 6.25 -17.22
C LYS A 142 -5.98 6.23 -15.75
N ILE A 143 -5.49 7.20 -15.00
CA ILE A 143 -5.91 7.47 -13.63
C ILE A 143 -7.16 8.35 -13.67
N PHE A 144 -8.28 7.79 -13.23
CA PHE A 144 -9.54 8.52 -13.17
C PHE A 144 -9.71 9.15 -11.79
N SER A 145 -9.84 10.47 -11.76
CA SER A 145 -10.18 11.21 -10.56
C SER A 145 -11.29 12.22 -10.85
N ARG A 146 -11.91 12.76 -9.79
CA ARG A 146 -12.87 13.84 -9.92
C ARG A 146 -12.11 15.15 -10.14
N ASN A 147 -11.92 15.54 -11.39
CA ASN A 147 -11.31 16.81 -11.77
C ASN A 147 -12.40 17.82 -12.14
N PRO A 148 -12.81 18.73 -11.24
CA PRO A 148 -13.69 19.82 -11.63
C PRO A 148 -12.94 20.74 -12.60
N VAL A 149 -13.61 21.17 -13.66
CA VAL A 149 -13.02 22.14 -14.60
C VAL A 149 -12.79 23.46 -13.83
N LYS A 150 -11.55 23.89 -13.79
CA LYS A 150 -11.12 25.18 -13.21
C LYS A 150 -10.48 26.04 -14.27
N PRO A 151 -10.41 27.36 -14.07
CA PRO A 151 -9.69 28.23 -14.99
C PRO A 151 -8.19 27.89 -14.98
N PRO A 152 -7.48 28.14 -16.10
CA PRO A 152 -6.04 27.89 -16.15
C PRO A 152 -5.29 28.73 -15.10
N GLN A 153 -4.17 28.21 -14.65
CA GLN A 153 -3.31 28.91 -13.70
C GLN A 153 -2.78 30.21 -14.31
N TYR A 154 -2.74 31.23 -13.47
CA TYR A 154 -2.17 32.53 -13.83
C TYR A 154 -0.88 32.78 -13.04
N VAL A 155 0.20 33.02 -13.77
CA VAL A 155 1.48 33.46 -13.19
C VAL A 155 1.63 34.94 -13.47
N GLY A 156 1.58 35.77 -12.41
CA GLY A 156 1.69 37.22 -12.54
C GLY A 156 3.08 37.66 -13.04
N GLU A 157 3.18 38.95 -13.43
CA GLU A 157 4.40 39.53 -14.03
C GLU A 157 5.66 39.38 -13.18
N ASN A 158 5.52 39.31 -11.87
CA ASN A 158 6.64 39.11 -10.92
C ASN A 158 6.80 37.65 -10.48
N GLY A 159 6.01 36.73 -11.02
CA GLY A 159 6.08 35.32 -10.75
C GLY A 159 7.08 34.62 -11.65
N SER A 160 7.77 33.63 -11.13
CA SER A 160 8.59 32.72 -11.95
C SER A 160 8.39 31.29 -11.51
N LEU A 161 8.32 30.38 -12.49
CA LEU A 161 8.27 28.95 -12.26
C LEU A 161 9.58 28.35 -12.76
N LYS A 162 10.22 27.54 -11.91
CA LYS A 162 11.41 26.80 -12.27
C LYS A 162 11.36 25.45 -11.55
N ASN A 163 11.47 24.36 -12.31
CA ASN A 163 11.41 22.99 -11.78
C ASN A 163 10.20 22.81 -10.82
N SER A 164 9.01 23.09 -11.31
CA SER A 164 7.79 23.07 -10.49
C SER A 164 6.70 22.29 -11.20
N TYR A 165 6.01 21.46 -10.45
CA TYR A 165 4.76 20.86 -10.87
C TYR A 165 3.61 21.76 -10.40
N THR A 166 2.79 22.22 -11.33
CA THR A 166 1.64 23.07 -11.01
C THR A 166 0.36 22.31 -11.27
N THR A 167 -0.51 22.24 -10.28
CA THR A 167 -1.84 21.64 -10.39
C THR A 167 -2.92 22.72 -10.38
N GLU A 168 -4.06 22.43 -10.96
CA GLU A 168 -5.24 23.28 -10.90
C GLU A 168 -5.82 23.42 -9.48
#